data_e60327b34436ad75fc8448ab5a95a9c8
#
_entry.id   e60327b34436ad75fc8448ab5a95a9c8
#
_cell.length_a   1.000
_cell.length_b   1.000
_cell.length_c   1.000
_cell.angle_alpha   90.00
_cell.angle_beta   90.00
_cell.angle_gamma   90.00
#
_symmetry.space_group_name_H-M   'P 1'
#
loop_
_entity.id
_entity.type
_entity.pdbx_description
1 polymer ?
#
loop_
_entity_poly.entity_id
_entity_poly.type
_entity_poly.pdbx_seq_one_letter_code
_entity_poly.pdbx_strand_id
1 'polypeptide(L)'
;LPILEQQSARLRNTGFLTFFFSGICAISAGVVVSLLQERYGFAYGMTGTLLSLMSIGNLIAGFLVGVLPGALGMKRSVLLLAIGYAVGYSLMGLTGAVAVLALAFFLVGIAKGSVMNTCTILVSDNSANRTRGMNLMHSCYACGALLCPFLIAAAARVSTALAVFLLAVLGLMLWLVYGFTPLGGGSQKTARTKEVIDWSFLHAPRFWLLTGLLFCQNAAEQSVTGWMVTYFKGSGIIAGSLAAYTVTVMWGATLVARLDRKS
;
A
#
# COMPACT_ATOMS: atom_id res chain seq x y z
N LEU A 1 29.26 8.40 16.05
CA LEU A 1 27.92 8.26 16.67
C LEU A 1 26.88 9.18 16.01
N PRO A 2 27.05 10.52 15.90
CA PRO A 2 26.01 11.41 15.38
C PRO A 2 25.64 11.17 13.91
N ILE A 3 26.58 10.77 13.06
CA ILE A 3 26.33 10.47 11.64
C ILE A 3 25.45 9.22 11.48
N LEU A 4 25.67 8.18 12.28
CA LEU A 4 24.86 6.95 12.24
C LEU A 4 23.44 7.20 12.75
N GLU A 5 23.28 7.99 13.81
CA GLU A 5 21.98 8.39 14.33
C GLU A 5 21.19 9.23 13.31
N GLN A 6 21.87 10.14 12.63
CA GLN A 6 21.27 10.96 11.57
C GLN A 6 20.84 10.10 10.37
N GLN A 7 21.64 9.13 10.00
CA GLN A 7 21.30 8.18 8.92
C GLN A 7 20.09 7.30 9.28
N SER A 8 20.05 6.76 10.51
CA SER A 8 18.93 5.97 11.01
C SER A 8 17.64 6.81 11.06
N ALA A 9 17.71 8.05 11.55
CA ALA A 9 16.58 8.97 11.56
C ALA A 9 16.06 9.25 10.14
N ARG A 10 16.96 9.45 9.17
CA ARG A 10 16.61 9.67 7.76
C ARG A 10 15.89 8.46 7.17
N LEU A 11 16.40 7.25 7.39
CA LEU A 11 15.78 6.00 6.89
C LEU A 11 14.40 5.78 7.50
N ARG A 12 14.26 5.97 8.82
CA ARG A 12 12.98 5.88 9.52
C ARG A 12 11.97 6.91 9.00
N ASN A 13 12.38 8.17 8.84
CA ASN A 13 11.50 9.23 8.34
C ASN A 13 11.10 9.00 6.88
N THR A 14 11.99 8.44 6.06
CA THR A 14 11.63 7.95 4.71
C THR A 14 10.52 6.91 4.80
N GLY A 15 10.62 5.94 5.72
CA GLY A 15 9.57 4.95 5.94
C GLY A 15 8.22 5.59 6.29
N PHE A 16 8.19 6.59 7.17
CA PHE A 16 6.96 7.31 7.54
C PHE A 16 6.36 8.04 6.34
N LEU A 17 7.17 8.80 5.60
CA LEU A 17 6.72 9.61 4.47
C LEU A 17 6.21 8.73 3.32
N THR A 18 6.96 7.70 2.95
CA THR A 18 6.56 6.80 1.86
C THR A 18 5.35 5.96 2.24
N PHE A 19 5.18 5.62 3.52
CA PHE A 19 4.00 4.90 3.97
C PHE A 19 2.76 5.80 4.02
N PHE A 20 2.90 7.09 4.29
CA PHE A 20 1.83 8.08 4.13
C PHE A 20 1.34 8.16 2.67
N PHE A 21 2.25 8.32 1.69
CA PHE A 21 1.87 8.29 0.27
C PHE A 21 1.25 6.95 -0.15
N SER A 22 1.80 5.86 0.37
CA SER A 22 1.23 4.52 0.13
C SER A 22 -0.17 4.38 0.70
N GLY A 23 -0.50 5.03 1.83
CA GLY A 23 -1.86 5.08 2.37
C GLY A 23 -2.85 5.69 1.39
N ILE A 24 -2.48 6.80 0.74
CA ILE A 24 -3.31 7.40 -0.30
C ILE A 24 -3.45 6.45 -1.50
N CYS A 25 -2.33 5.98 -2.06
CA CYS A 25 -2.34 5.16 -3.26
C CYS A 25 -2.98 3.78 -3.05
N ALA A 26 -2.75 3.11 -1.93
CA ALA A 26 -3.25 1.76 -1.72
C ALA A 26 -4.75 1.71 -1.45
N ILE A 27 -5.28 2.70 -0.72
CA ILE A 27 -6.71 2.76 -0.36
C ILE A 27 -7.55 3.30 -1.51
N SER A 28 -6.96 4.07 -2.40
CA SER A 28 -7.66 4.61 -3.58
C SER A 28 -8.22 3.53 -4.51
N ALA A 29 -7.73 2.31 -4.48
CA ALA A 29 -8.11 1.26 -5.43
C ALA A 29 -9.62 0.97 -5.44
N GLY A 30 -10.28 0.94 -4.27
CA GLY A 30 -11.74 0.77 -4.16
C GLY A 30 -12.52 1.96 -4.75
N VAL A 31 -12.03 3.19 -4.56
CA VAL A 31 -12.65 4.40 -5.13
C VAL A 31 -12.41 4.44 -6.64
N VAL A 32 -11.17 4.17 -7.07
CA VAL A 32 -10.77 4.19 -8.49
C VAL A 32 -11.54 3.14 -9.28
N VAL A 33 -11.65 1.90 -8.78
CA VAL A 33 -12.40 0.85 -9.48
C VAL A 33 -13.87 1.23 -9.65
N SER A 34 -14.48 1.88 -8.66
CA SER A 34 -15.85 2.38 -8.75
C SER A 34 -15.99 3.49 -9.81
N LEU A 35 -15.02 4.42 -9.90
CA LEU A 35 -15.00 5.45 -10.93
C LEU A 35 -14.81 4.87 -12.34
N LEU A 36 -13.94 3.86 -12.48
CA LEU A 36 -13.73 3.16 -13.76
C LEU A 36 -14.96 2.36 -14.15
N GLN A 37 -15.64 1.73 -13.18
CA GLN A 37 -16.89 1.02 -13.41
C GLN A 37 -17.98 1.95 -13.94
N GLU A 38 -18.15 3.14 -13.35
CA GLU A 38 -19.10 4.14 -13.85
C GLU A 38 -18.73 4.64 -15.25
N ARG A 39 -17.44 4.89 -15.48
CA ARG A 39 -16.96 5.43 -16.76
C ARG A 39 -17.07 4.43 -17.93
N TYR A 40 -16.79 3.15 -17.68
CA TYR A 40 -16.69 2.13 -18.71
C TYR A 40 -17.81 1.09 -18.68
N GLY A 41 -18.73 1.17 -17.71
CA GLY A 41 -19.88 0.26 -17.61
C GLY A 41 -19.50 -1.17 -17.24
N PHE A 42 -18.46 -1.40 -16.44
CA PHE A 42 -18.02 -2.74 -16.06
C PHE A 42 -19.05 -3.46 -15.17
N ALA A 43 -19.22 -4.76 -15.40
CA ALA A 43 -19.95 -5.63 -14.49
C ALA A 43 -19.19 -5.80 -13.16
N TYR A 44 -19.92 -6.08 -12.08
CA TYR A 44 -19.33 -6.33 -10.75
C TYR A 44 -18.28 -7.45 -10.74
N GLY A 45 -18.46 -8.49 -11.57
CA GLY A 45 -17.48 -9.56 -11.73
C GLY A 45 -16.13 -9.05 -12.22
N MET A 46 -16.12 -8.08 -13.13
CA MET A 46 -14.89 -7.43 -13.61
C MET A 46 -14.23 -6.61 -12.50
N THR A 47 -14.99 -5.85 -11.73
CA THR A 47 -14.51 -5.12 -10.56
C THR A 47 -13.80 -6.06 -9.56
N GLY A 48 -14.44 -7.19 -9.25
CA GLY A 48 -13.86 -8.22 -8.39
C GLY A 48 -12.57 -8.81 -8.94
N THR A 49 -12.51 -9.08 -10.26
CA THR A 49 -11.30 -9.58 -10.93
C THR A 49 -10.13 -8.60 -10.81
N LEU A 50 -10.36 -7.30 -11.05
CA LEU A 50 -9.33 -6.27 -10.94
C LEU A 50 -8.77 -6.16 -9.51
N LEU A 51 -9.64 -6.14 -8.50
CA LEU A 51 -9.23 -6.12 -7.09
C LEU A 51 -8.49 -7.40 -6.68
N SER A 52 -8.90 -8.55 -7.22
CA SER A 52 -8.21 -9.83 -6.99
C SER A 52 -6.80 -9.84 -7.61
N LEU A 53 -6.65 -9.31 -8.83
CA LEU A 53 -5.32 -9.18 -9.46
C LEU A 53 -4.40 -8.26 -8.66
N MET A 54 -4.92 -7.17 -8.09
CA MET A 54 -4.15 -6.32 -7.17
C MET A 54 -3.71 -7.11 -5.93
N SER A 55 -4.58 -7.94 -5.38
CA SER A 55 -4.26 -8.78 -4.22
C SER A 55 -3.20 -9.84 -4.54
N ILE A 56 -3.26 -10.45 -5.74
CA ILE A 56 -2.24 -11.37 -6.23
C ILE A 56 -0.89 -10.66 -6.39
N GLY A 57 -0.89 -9.46 -6.97
CA GLY A 57 0.32 -8.64 -7.07
C GLY A 57 0.93 -8.33 -5.71
N ASN A 58 0.10 -7.97 -4.72
CA ASN A 58 0.54 -7.72 -3.35
C ASN A 58 1.16 -8.97 -2.69
N LEU A 59 0.59 -10.15 -2.92
CA LEU A 59 1.15 -11.42 -2.44
C LEU A 59 2.51 -11.71 -3.07
N ILE A 60 2.63 -11.59 -4.39
CA ILE A 60 3.88 -11.80 -5.13
C ILE A 60 4.96 -10.82 -4.66
N ALA A 61 4.61 -9.57 -4.37
CA ALA A 61 5.54 -8.57 -3.84
C ALA A 61 6.18 -9.02 -2.51
N GLY A 62 5.45 -9.74 -1.67
CA GLY A 62 6.00 -10.31 -0.43
C GLY A 62 7.21 -11.23 -0.67
N PHE A 63 7.14 -12.07 -1.69
CA PHE A 63 8.27 -12.92 -2.11
C PHE A 63 9.38 -12.11 -2.78
N LEU A 64 9.02 -11.19 -3.69
CA LEU A 64 9.99 -10.40 -4.44
C LEU A 64 10.85 -9.51 -3.53
N VAL A 65 10.25 -8.90 -2.48
CA VAL A 65 11.01 -8.11 -1.50
C VAL A 65 12.01 -8.94 -0.71
N GLY A 66 11.75 -10.24 -0.54
CA GLY A 66 12.69 -11.16 0.11
C GLY A 66 13.85 -11.59 -0.79
N VAL A 67 13.60 -11.77 -2.08
CA VAL A 67 14.56 -12.39 -3.02
C VAL A 67 15.36 -11.36 -3.82
N LEU A 68 14.71 -10.34 -4.38
CA LEU A 68 15.33 -9.36 -5.27
C LEU A 68 16.53 -8.59 -4.66
N PRO A 69 16.50 -8.19 -3.36
CA PRO A 69 17.65 -7.52 -2.77
C PRO A 69 18.95 -8.30 -2.80
N GLY A 70 18.85 -9.63 -2.78
CA GLY A 70 20.01 -10.52 -2.93
C GLY A 70 20.66 -10.47 -4.31
N ALA A 71 19.85 -10.25 -5.36
CA ALA A 71 20.32 -10.23 -6.75
C ALA A 71 20.65 -8.81 -7.24
N LEU A 72 19.81 -7.82 -6.93
CA LEU A 72 19.88 -6.45 -7.49
C LEU A 72 20.36 -5.41 -6.48
N GLY A 73 20.46 -5.78 -5.21
CA GLY A 73 20.64 -4.85 -4.10
C GLY A 73 19.34 -4.15 -3.68
N MET A 74 19.28 -3.72 -2.41
CA MET A 74 18.06 -3.18 -1.78
C MET A 74 17.47 -2.00 -2.55
N LYS A 75 18.29 -1.01 -2.91
CA LYS A 75 17.81 0.21 -3.57
C LYS A 75 17.16 -0.06 -4.92
N ARG A 76 17.81 -0.86 -5.77
CA ARG A 76 17.28 -1.19 -7.10
C ARG A 76 16.01 -2.01 -7.01
N SER A 77 15.95 -2.96 -6.08
CA SER A 77 14.77 -3.79 -5.84
C SER A 77 13.56 -2.94 -5.42
N VAL A 78 13.75 -2.03 -4.47
CA VAL A 78 12.68 -1.13 -3.99
C VAL A 78 12.20 -0.22 -5.12
N LEU A 79 13.10 0.40 -5.88
CA LEU A 79 12.74 1.28 -7.00
C LEU A 79 11.99 0.53 -8.11
N LEU A 80 12.46 -0.69 -8.46
CA LEU A 80 11.82 -1.52 -9.48
C LEU A 80 10.38 -1.90 -9.10
N LEU A 81 10.13 -2.22 -7.84
CA LEU A 81 8.81 -2.65 -7.39
C LEU A 81 7.88 -1.45 -7.09
N ALA A 82 8.39 -0.38 -6.49
CA ALA A 82 7.59 0.77 -6.10
C ALA A 82 7.09 1.61 -7.28
N ILE A 83 7.76 1.56 -8.44
CA ILE A 83 7.32 2.28 -9.66
C ILE A 83 5.94 1.83 -10.14
N GLY A 84 5.50 0.64 -9.73
CA GLY A 84 4.20 0.08 -10.07
C GLY A 84 3.02 0.98 -9.69
N TYR A 85 3.14 1.83 -8.66
CA TYR A 85 2.11 2.84 -8.37
C TYR A 85 1.99 3.88 -9.51
N ALA A 86 3.11 4.48 -9.90
CA ALA A 86 3.10 5.51 -10.94
C ALA A 86 2.65 4.94 -12.29
N VAL A 87 3.22 3.81 -12.70
CA VAL A 87 2.89 3.15 -13.96
C VAL A 87 1.46 2.63 -13.96
N GLY A 88 1.03 1.93 -12.91
CA GLY A 88 -0.31 1.36 -12.83
C GLY A 88 -1.40 2.42 -12.90
N TYR A 89 -1.30 3.49 -12.10
CA TYR A 89 -2.28 4.58 -12.15
C TYR A 89 -2.21 5.35 -13.48
N SER A 90 -1.05 5.54 -14.09
CA SER A 90 -0.96 6.13 -15.41
C SER A 90 -1.71 5.30 -16.45
N LEU A 91 -1.54 3.99 -16.46
CA LEU A 91 -2.25 3.08 -17.36
C LEU A 91 -3.77 3.14 -17.15
N MET A 92 -4.23 3.18 -15.90
CA MET A 92 -5.66 3.31 -15.58
C MET A 92 -6.25 4.64 -16.07
N GLY A 93 -5.47 5.72 -16.07
CA GLY A 93 -5.90 7.03 -16.57
C GLY A 93 -6.00 7.11 -18.11
N LEU A 94 -5.19 6.32 -18.81
CA LEU A 94 -5.06 6.36 -20.27
C LEU A 94 -6.10 5.54 -21.01
N THR A 95 -6.56 4.40 -20.45
CA THR A 95 -7.39 3.46 -21.21
C THR A 95 -8.35 2.68 -20.34
N GLY A 96 -9.47 2.25 -20.94
CA GLY A 96 -10.43 1.29 -20.38
C GLY A 96 -10.24 -0.14 -20.88
N ALA A 97 -9.17 -0.43 -21.66
CA ALA A 97 -8.93 -1.78 -22.15
C ALA A 97 -8.68 -2.76 -21.00
N VAL A 98 -9.50 -3.81 -20.93
CA VAL A 98 -9.55 -4.77 -19.82
C VAL A 98 -8.17 -5.36 -19.51
N ALA A 99 -7.41 -5.78 -20.51
CA ALA A 99 -6.09 -6.37 -20.32
C ALA A 99 -5.09 -5.36 -19.71
N VAL A 100 -5.16 -4.09 -20.12
CA VAL A 100 -4.29 -3.03 -19.58
C VAL A 100 -4.69 -2.69 -18.15
N LEU A 101 -5.99 -2.63 -17.85
CA LEU A 101 -6.47 -2.43 -16.48
C LEU A 101 -6.07 -3.59 -15.56
N ALA A 102 -6.16 -4.84 -16.04
CA ALA A 102 -5.72 -6.02 -15.32
C ALA A 102 -4.22 -5.91 -14.93
N LEU A 103 -3.38 -5.57 -15.90
CA LEU A 103 -1.95 -5.32 -15.68
C LEU A 103 -1.73 -4.14 -14.70
N ALA A 104 -2.46 -3.06 -14.87
CA ALA A 104 -2.34 -1.86 -14.03
C ALA A 104 -2.67 -2.15 -12.55
N PHE A 105 -3.78 -2.84 -12.27
CA PHE A 105 -4.14 -3.26 -10.91
C PHE A 105 -3.12 -4.23 -10.31
N PHE A 106 -2.61 -5.16 -11.11
CA PHE A 106 -1.54 -6.06 -10.69
C PHE A 106 -0.27 -5.30 -10.29
N LEU A 107 0.18 -4.33 -11.11
CA LEU A 107 1.35 -3.49 -10.82
C LEU A 107 1.16 -2.62 -9.56
N VAL A 108 -0.03 -2.05 -9.37
CA VAL A 108 -0.38 -1.34 -8.13
C VAL A 108 -0.30 -2.28 -6.93
N GLY A 109 -0.74 -3.52 -7.07
CA GLY A 109 -0.61 -4.56 -6.04
C GLY A 109 0.85 -4.85 -5.70
N ILE A 110 1.70 -5.05 -6.70
CA ILE A 110 3.16 -5.22 -6.51
C ILE A 110 3.76 -4.04 -5.73
N ALA A 111 3.45 -2.81 -6.13
CA ALA A 111 3.95 -1.62 -5.45
C ALA A 111 3.45 -1.54 -4.00
N LYS A 112 2.16 -1.80 -3.76
CA LYS A 112 1.55 -1.82 -2.42
C LYS A 112 2.30 -2.76 -1.49
N GLY A 113 2.49 -4.01 -1.88
CA GLY A 113 3.16 -5.01 -1.06
C GLY A 113 4.64 -4.70 -0.85
N SER A 114 5.32 -4.23 -1.89
CA SER A 114 6.73 -3.83 -1.81
C SER A 114 6.95 -2.67 -0.85
N VAL A 115 6.16 -1.59 -0.97
CA VAL A 115 6.28 -0.42 -0.09
C VAL A 115 5.95 -0.78 1.35
N MET A 116 4.90 -1.57 1.60
CA MET A 116 4.52 -2.02 2.93
C MET A 116 5.66 -2.77 3.62
N ASN A 117 6.27 -3.75 2.94
CA ASN A 117 7.38 -4.53 3.49
C ASN A 117 8.64 -3.67 3.68
N THR A 118 8.98 -2.83 2.70
CA THR A 118 10.13 -1.93 2.77
C THR A 118 10.01 -0.95 3.93
N CYS A 119 8.85 -0.29 4.11
CA CYS A 119 8.61 0.62 5.22
C CYS A 119 8.73 -0.10 6.58
N THR A 120 8.20 -1.32 6.67
CA THR A 120 8.29 -2.15 7.87
C THR A 120 9.75 -2.38 8.24
N ILE A 121 10.61 -2.76 7.30
CA ILE A 121 12.04 -2.97 7.52
C ILE A 121 12.71 -1.64 7.92
N LEU A 122 12.49 -0.57 7.15
CA LEU A 122 13.13 0.72 7.42
C LEU A 122 12.79 1.27 8.80
N VAL A 123 11.53 1.16 9.22
CA VAL A 123 11.08 1.70 10.50
C VAL A 123 11.46 0.78 11.65
N SER A 124 11.30 -0.55 11.51
CA SER A 124 11.65 -1.50 12.57
C SER A 124 13.13 -1.46 12.93
N ASP A 125 13.99 -1.38 11.92
CA ASP A 125 15.45 -1.48 12.12
C ASP A 125 16.09 -0.14 12.54
N ASN A 126 15.40 0.97 12.30
CA ASN A 126 15.90 2.32 12.56
C ASN A 126 15.13 3.05 13.68
N SER A 127 14.30 2.34 14.46
CA SER A 127 13.59 2.92 15.60
C SER A 127 14.16 2.41 16.93
N ALA A 128 14.49 3.30 17.85
CA ALA A 128 14.93 2.93 19.20
C ALA A 128 13.88 2.10 19.95
N ASN A 129 12.60 2.44 19.77
CA ASN A 129 11.47 1.63 20.21
C ASN A 129 10.71 1.16 18.98
N ARG A 130 10.87 -0.13 18.66
CA ARG A 130 10.27 -0.77 17.48
C ARG A 130 8.74 -0.66 17.47
N THR A 131 8.10 -0.95 18.60
CA THR A 131 6.63 -0.91 18.73
C THR A 131 6.09 0.49 18.47
N ARG A 132 6.70 1.51 19.10
CA ARG A 132 6.31 2.90 18.89
C ARG A 132 6.55 3.34 17.44
N GLY A 133 7.69 2.97 16.85
CA GLY A 133 7.99 3.26 15.45
C GLY A 133 6.94 2.67 14.49
N MET A 134 6.60 1.40 14.69
CA MET A 134 5.59 0.72 13.89
C MET A 134 4.19 1.33 14.04
N ASN A 135 3.78 1.68 15.26
CA ASN A 135 2.49 2.34 15.50
C ASN A 135 2.42 3.69 14.79
N LEU A 136 3.49 4.50 14.87
CA LEU A 136 3.58 5.80 14.18
C LEU A 136 3.55 5.62 12.65
N MET A 137 4.26 4.64 12.13
CA MET A 137 4.24 4.31 10.70
C MET A 137 2.82 3.99 10.22
N HIS A 138 2.10 3.13 10.92
CA HIS A 138 0.72 2.82 10.58
C HIS A 138 -0.23 4.01 10.77
N SER A 139 0.06 4.92 11.70
CA SER A 139 -0.70 6.18 11.83
C SER A 139 -0.48 7.09 10.62
N CYS A 140 0.75 7.18 10.10
CA CYS A 140 1.03 7.90 8.85
C CYS A 140 0.23 7.31 7.66
N TYR A 141 0.17 5.98 7.56
CA TYR A 141 -0.66 5.31 6.54
C TYR A 141 -2.15 5.66 6.70
N ALA A 142 -2.67 5.61 7.92
CA ALA A 142 -4.07 5.93 8.20
C ALA A 142 -4.40 7.41 7.87
N CYS A 143 -3.47 8.34 8.14
CA CYS A 143 -3.62 9.74 7.70
C CYS A 143 -3.68 9.86 6.17
N GLY A 144 -2.83 9.15 5.44
CA GLY A 144 -2.88 9.09 3.99
C GLY A 144 -4.21 8.51 3.48
N ALA A 145 -4.65 7.40 4.06
CA ALA A 145 -5.91 6.74 3.73
C ALA A 145 -7.14 7.64 3.97
N LEU A 146 -7.11 8.42 5.06
CA LEU A 146 -8.16 9.39 5.40
C LEU A 146 -8.25 10.53 4.38
N LEU A 147 -7.11 11.00 3.87
CA LEU A 147 -7.07 12.09 2.88
C LEU A 147 -7.45 11.62 1.46
N CYS A 148 -7.27 10.33 1.16
CA CYS A 148 -7.47 9.76 -0.17
C CYS A 148 -8.82 10.11 -0.81
N PRO A 149 -9.99 9.89 -0.17
CA PRO A 149 -11.28 10.18 -0.78
C PRO A 149 -11.47 11.67 -1.11
N PHE A 150 -10.96 12.59 -0.28
CA PHE A 150 -11.05 14.02 -0.52
C PHE A 150 -10.25 14.43 -1.76
N LEU A 151 -9.03 13.93 -1.90
CA LEU A 151 -8.16 14.19 -3.05
C LEU A 151 -8.80 13.68 -4.34
N ILE A 152 -9.30 12.44 -4.33
CA ILE A 152 -9.96 11.85 -5.49
C ILE A 152 -11.25 12.59 -5.82
N ALA A 153 -12.11 12.89 -4.83
CA ALA A 153 -13.36 13.58 -5.05
C ALA A 153 -13.15 15.00 -5.62
N ALA A 154 -12.14 15.73 -5.14
CA ALA A 154 -11.79 17.04 -5.66
C ALA A 154 -11.33 16.97 -7.13
N ALA A 155 -10.45 16.04 -7.46
CA ALA A 155 -9.94 15.85 -8.81
C ALA A 155 -11.01 15.30 -9.78
N ALA A 156 -11.87 14.38 -9.31
CA ALA A 156 -12.96 13.78 -10.09
C ALA A 156 -14.04 14.79 -10.51
N ARG A 157 -14.18 15.94 -9.81
CA ARG A 157 -15.05 17.04 -10.24
C ARG A 157 -14.63 17.62 -11.59
N VAL A 158 -13.35 17.53 -11.92
CA VAL A 158 -12.82 17.99 -13.22
C VAL A 158 -12.87 16.84 -14.23
N SER A 159 -12.27 15.73 -13.91
CA SER A 159 -12.38 14.50 -14.71
C SER A 159 -11.90 13.26 -13.92
N THR A 160 -12.47 12.11 -14.28
CA THR A 160 -12.02 10.81 -13.73
C THR A 160 -10.53 10.54 -14.06
N ALA A 161 -10.09 10.92 -15.26
CA ALA A 161 -8.68 10.76 -15.67
C ALA A 161 -7.75 11.59 -14.76
N LEU A 162 -8.11 12.85 -14.46
CA LEU A 162 -7.31 13.71 -13.58
C LEU A 162 -7.18 13.09 -12.17
N ALA A 163 -8.26 12.51 -11.63
CA ALA A 163 -8.23 11.86 -10.34
C ALA A 163 -7.23 10.68 -10.30
N VAL A 164 -7.19 9.89 -11.37
CA VAL A 164 -6.27 8.75 -11.48
C VAL A 164 -4.84 9.21 -11.74
N PHE A 165 -4.62 10.24 -12.59
CA PHE A 165 -3.27 10.80 -12.81
C PHE A 165 -2.70 11.48 -11.57
N LEU A 166 -3.53 12.07 -10.71
CA LEU A 166 -3.08 12.58 -9.41
C LEU A 166 -2.43 11.46 -8.57
N LEU A 167 -3.03 10.28 -8.57
CA LEU A 167 -2.47 9.12 -7.88
C LEU A 167 -1.16 8.65 -8.52
N ALA A 168 -1.05 8.72 -9.84
CA ALA A 168 0.19 8.42 -10.54
C ALA A 168 1.32 9.38 -10.12
N VAL A 169 1.02 10.67 -10.00
CA VAL A 169 1.97 11.69 -9.52
C VAL A 169 2.38 11.42 -8.07
N LEU A 170 1.44 11.09 -7.18
CA LEU A 170 1.74 10.73 -5.80
C LEU A 170 2.59 9.45 -5.71
N GLY A 171 2.32 8.46 -6.55
CA GLY A 171 3.14 7.25 -6.69
C GLY A 171 4.55 7.56 -7.20
N LEU A 172 4.68 8.51 -8.13
CA LEU A 172 5.97 9.00 -8.62
C LEU A 172 6.74 9.75 -7.52
N MET A 173 6.07 10.60 -6.73
CA MET A 173 6.68 11.27 -5.57
C MET A 173 7.22 10.26 -4.56
N LEU A 174 6.44 9.22 -4.23
CA LEU A 174 6.89 8.13 -3.37
C LEU A 174 8.15 7.46 -3.95
N TRP A 175 8.15 7.16 -5.23
CA TRP A 175 9.29 6.57 -5.93
C TRP A 175 10.53 7.46 -5.88
N LEU A 176 10.38 8.78 -6.10
CA LEU A 176 11.47 9.75 -6.00
C LEU A 176 12.04 9.82 -4.57
N VAL A 177 11.19 9.77 -3.54
CA VAL A 177 11.65 9.74 -2.14
C VAL A 177 12.58 8.54 -1.91
N TYR A 178 12.24 7.35 -2.40
CA TYR A 178 13.14 6.21 -2.36
C TYR A 178 14.41 6.41 -3.20
N GLY A 179 14.29 7.06 -4.36
CA GLY A 179 15.43 7.38 -5.24
C GLY A 179 16.48 8.24 -4.56
N PHE A 180 16.06 9.24 -3.77
CA PHE A 180 16.95 10.13 -3.03
C PHE A 180 17.39 9.58 -1.67
N THR A 181 16.85 8.44 -1.24
CA THR A 181 17.24 7.82 0.03
C THR A 181 18.40 6.86 -0.17
N PRO A 182 19.43 6.88 0.70
CA PRO A 182 20.57 5.97 0.62
C PRO A 182 20.18 4.59 1.16
N LEU A 183 19.33 3.87 0.43
CA LEU A 183 18.94 2.50 0.75
C LEU A 183 20.12 1.55 0.45
N GLY A 184 20.66 0.90 1.47
CA GLY A 184 21.76 -0.08 1.32
C GLY A 184 23.11 0.38 1.86
N GLY A 185 23.22 1.58 2.45
CA GLY A 185 24.51 2.15 2.91
C GLY A 185 24.94 1.83 4.34
N GLY A 186 24.16 1.18 5.17
CA GLY A 186 24.50 1.12 6.58
C GLY A 186 24.09 -0.10 7.39
N SER A 187 23.01 -0.75 7.10
CA SER A 187 22.45 -1.77 8.00
C SER A 187 22.45 -3.22 7.46
N GLN A 188 22.96 -3.45 6.26
CA GLN A 188 23.12 -4.82 5.72
C GLN A 188 24.52 -5.43 5.97
N LYS A 189 25.29 -4.90 6.92
CA LYS A 189 26.54 -5.56 7.40
C LYS A 189 26.29 -6.67 8.41
N THR A 190 25.09 -6.99 8.80
CA THR A 190 24.84 -8.37 9.10
C THR A 190 24.84 -9.07 7.73
N ALA A 191 26.04 -9.53 7.33
CA ALA A 191 26.14 -10.61 6.38
C ALA A 191 24.97 -11.53 6.71
N ARG A 192 23.99 -11.66 5.79
CA ARG A 192 23.19 -12.86 5.74
C ARG A 192 24.21 -13.96 5.49
N THR A 193 24.89 -14.40 6.55
CA THR A 193 25.32 -15.77 6.64
C THR A 193 24.14 -16.51 6.02
N LYS A 194 24.39 -17.43 5.12
CA LYS A 194 23.35 -18.33 4.59
C LYS A 194 22.74 -19.00 5.83
N GLU A 195 21.85 -18.27 6.52
CA GLU A 195 21.01 -18.85 7.54
C GLU A 195 20.23 -19.89 6.78
N VAL A 196 20.56 -21.13 7.02
CA VAL A 196 19.76 -22.28 6.58
C VAL A 196 18.38 -21.96 7.12
N ILE A 197 17.43 -21.68 6.20
CA ILE A 197 16.07 -21.38 6.59
C ILE A 197 15.58 -22.58 7.38
N ASP A 198 15.42 -22.40 8.68
CA ASP A 198 14.85 -23.43 9.53
C ASP A 198 13.35 -23.53 9.25
N TRP A 199 12.95 -24.52 8.50
CA TRP A 199 11.56 -24.80 8.16
C TRP A 199 10.75 -25.42 9.30
N SER A 200 11.34 -25.62 10.48
CA SER A 200 10.67 -26.22 11.64
C SER A 200 9.43 -25.44 12.09
N PHE A 201 9.41 -24.11 11.86
CA PHE A 201 8.24 -23.28 12.17
C PHE A 201 6.96 -23.71 11.44
N LEU A 202 7.07 -24.36 10.26
CA LEU A 202 5.91 -24.87 9.53
C LEU A 202 5.19 -26.02 10.26
N HIS A 203 5.87 -26.69 11.17
CA HIS A 203 5.29 -27.75 12.00
C HIS A 203 4.66 -27.20 13.30
N ALA A 204 4.85 -25.92 13.61
CA ALA A 204 4.30 -25.31 14.80
C ALA A 204 2.82 -24.92 14.61
N PRO A 205 1.85 -25.52 15.33
CA PRO A 205 0.43 -25.19 15.19
C PRO A 205 0.14 -23.70 15.41
N ARG A 206 0.88 -23.04 16.30
CA ARG A 206 0.78 -21.60 16.57
C ARG A 206 1.05 -20.73 15.35
N PHE A 207 1.98 -21.15 14.47
CA PHE A 207 2.26 -20.47 13.21
C PHE A 207 1.03 -20.46 12.31
N TRP A 208 0.36 -21.59 12.13
CA TRP A 208 -0.82 -21.69 11.28
C TRP A 208 -2.04 -20.98 11.87
N LEU A 209 -2.24 -21.03 13.18
CA LEU A 209 -3.30 -20.29 13.86
C LEU A 209 -3.13 -18.77 13.67
N LEU A 210 -1.92 -18.24 13.89
CA LEU A 210 -1.64 -16.82 13.69
C LEU A 210 -1.76 -16.43 12.20
N THR A 211 -1.29 -17.28 11.30
CA THR A 211 -1.42 -17.06 9.85
C THR A 211 -2.89 -17.05 9.45
N GLY A 212 -3.70 -17.98 9.94
CA GLY A 212 -5.14 -18.03 9.70
C GLY A 212 -5.87 -16.79 10.23
N LEU A 213 -5.54 -16.35 11.45
CA LEU A 213 -6.10 -15.13 12.04
C LEU A 213 -5.79 -13.89 11.19
N LEU A 214 -4.52 -13.71 10.80
CA LEU A 214 -4.08 -12.61 9.96
C LEU A 214 -4.72 -12.68 8.57
N PHE A 215 -4.87 -13.88 8.01
CA PHE A 215 -5.55 -14.09 6.73
C PHE A 215 -7.01 -13.62 6.81
N CYS A 216 -7.76 -14.07 7.81
CA CYS A 216 -9.17 -13.68 8.00
C CYS A 216 -9.31 -12.17 8.23
N GLN A 217 -8.45 -11.57 9.07
CA GLN A 217 -8.45 -10.13 9.31
C GLN A 217 -8.21 -9.33 8.02
N ASN A 218 -7.14 -9.70 7.28
CA ASN A 218 -6.82 -9.01 6.02
C ASN A 218 -7.90 -9.23 4.96
N ALA A 219 -8.47 -10.43 4.85
CA ALA A 219 -9.56 -10.71 3.93
C ALA A 219 -10.78 -9.82 4.23
N ALA A 220 -11.18 -9.70 5.49
CA ALA A 220 -12.27 -8.83 5.91
C ALA A 220 -11.97 -7.35 5.60
N GLU A 221 -10.78 -6.87 5.97
CA GLU A 221 -10.35 -5.48 5.71
C GLU A 221 -10.34 -5.16 4.21
N GLN A 222 -9.75 -6.01 3.39
CA GLN A 222 -9.68 -5.79 1.93
C GLN A 222 -11.06 -5.89 1.26
N SER A 223 -11.93 -6.79 1.73
CA SER A 223 -13.30 -6.90 1.23
C SER A 223 -14.09 -5.61 1.53
N VAL A 224 -14.03 -5.13 2.77
CA VAL A 224 -14.73 -3.89 3.16
C VAL A 224 -14.16 -2.69 2.37
N THR A 225 -12.85 -2.47 2.41
CA THR A 225 -12.23 -1.31 1.74
C THR A 225 -12.37 -1.33 0.23
N GLY A 226 -12.32 -2.52 -0.39
CA GLY A 226 -12.45 -2.68 -1.84
C GLY A 226 -13.87 -2.43 -2.36
N TRP A 227 -14.89 -2.86 -1.60
CA TRP A 227 -16.29 -2.85 -2.06
C TRP A 227 -17.15 -1.76 -1.44
N MET A 228 -16.73 -1.12 -0.36
CA MET A 228 -17.56 -0.20 0.41
C MET A 228 -18.14 0.93 -0.43
N VAL A 229 -17.32 1.57 -1.26
CA VAL A 229 -17.78 2.68 -2.13
C VAL A 229 -18.79 2.18 -3.17
N THR A 230 -18.50 1.05 -3.82
CA THR A 230 -19.39 0.43 -4.81
C THR A 230 -20.72 0.02 -4.18
N TYR A 231 -20.68 -0.58 -2.98
CA TYR A 231 -21.86 -0.98 -2.24
C TYR A 231 -22.77 0.21 -1.91
N PHE A 232 -22.22 1.26 -1.32
CA PHE A 232 -23.02 2.42 -0.93
C PHE A 232 -23.57 3.20 -2.13
N LYS A 233 -22.85 3.24 -3.25
CA LYS A 233 -23.39 3.82 -4.51
C LYS A 233 -24.54 2.98 -5.06
N GLY A 234 -24.44 1.66 -5.03
CA GLY A 234 -25.45 0.76 -5.58
C GLY A 234 -26.68 0.59 -4.67
N SER A 235 -26.52 0.68 -3.34
CA SER A 235 -27.61 0.47 -2.38
C SER A 235 -28.59 1.62 -2.23
N GLY A 236 -28.18 2.84 -2.60
CA GLY A 236 -29.00 4.05 -2.41
C GLY A 236 -29.20 4.46 -0.94
N ILE A 237 -28.51 3.82 0.02
CA ILE A 237 -28.61 4.13 1.46
C ILE A 237 -28.11 5.55 1.77
N ILE A 238 -27.08 5.99 1.05
CA ILE A 238 -26.53 7.34 1.12
C ILE A 238 -26.41 7.93 -0.29
N ALA A 239 -26.38 9.26 -0.39
CA ALA A 239 -26.14 9.92 -1.67
C ALA A 239 -24.82 9.42 -2.29
N GLY A 240 -24.84 9.06 -3.59
CA GLY A 240 -23.67 8.49 -4.28
C GLY A 240 -22.42 9.37 -4.20
N SER A 241 -22.60 10.72 -4.13
CA SER A 241 -21.52 11.68 -3.91
C SER A 241 -20.84 11.53 -2.54
N LEU A 242 -21.52 10.97 -1.54
CA LEU A 242 -20.99 10.75 -0.19
C LEU A 242 -20.36 9.36 -0.01
N ALA A 243 -20.58 8.44 -0.95
CA ALA A 243 -20.12 7.06 -0.83
C ALA A 243 -18.59 6.96 -0.65
N ALA A 244 -17.80 7.82 -1.30
CA ALA A 244 -16.35 7.82 -1.15
C ALA A 244 -15.88 8.19 0.28
N TYR A 245 -16.66 9.02 1.00
CA TYR A 245 -16.32 9.45 2.36
C TYR A 245 -16.52 8.36 3.41
N THR A 246 -17.21 7.27 3.10
CA THR A 246 -17.33 6.11 4.00
C THR A 246 -15.95 5.51 4.33
N VAL A 247 -15.04 5.53 3.36
CA VAL A 247 -13.62 5.14 3.54
C VAL A 247 -12.94 6.06 4.55
N THR A 248 -13.17 7.36 4.47
CA THR A 248 -12.63 8.35 5.42
C THR A 248 -13.11 8.07 6.85
N VAL A 249 -14.40 7.80 7.04
CA VAL A 249 -14.98 7.51 8.35
C VAL A 249 -14.33 6.25 8.95
N MET A 250 -14.18 5.20 8.17
CA MET A 250 -13.55 3.95 8.60
C MET A 250 -12.09 4.17 9.02
N TRP A 251 -11.31 4.88 8.20
CA TRP A 251 -9.91 5.14 8.51
C TRP A 251 -9.72 6.17 9.62
N GLY A 252 -10.64 7.11 9.75
CA GLY A 252 -10.70 8.04 10.89
C GLY A 252 -10.89 7.30 12.21
N ALA A 253 -11.85 6.38 12.28
CA ALA A 253 -12.06 5.52 13.44
C ALA A 253 -10.83 4.65 13.75
N THR A 254 -10.20 4.09 12.71
CA THR A 254 -8.96 3.30 12.85
C THR A 254 -7.82 4.14 13.41
N LEU A 255 -7.66 5.38 12.95
CA LEU A 255 -6.63 6.30 13.43
C LEU A 255 -6.84 6.64 14.91
N VAL A 256 -8.06 7.00 15.31
CA VAL A 256 -8.41 7.29 16.71
C VAL A 256 -8.11 6.09 17.60
N ALA A 257 -8.54 4.88 17.20
CA ALA A 257 -8.27 3.65 17.94
C ALA A 257 -6.77 3.33 18.10
N ARG A 258 -5.93 3.72 17.13
CA ARG A 258 -4.47 3.55 17.21
C ARG A 258 -3.80 4.57 18.13
N LEU A 259 -4.32 5.81 18.17
CA LEU A 259 -3.78 6.87 19.04
C LEU A 259 -4.18 6.69 20.50
N ASP A 260 -5.36 6.11 20.77
CA ASP A 260 -5.84 5.83 22.13
C ASP A 260 -5.11 4.67 22.84
N ARG A 261 -4.38 3.85 22.12
CA ARG A 261 -3.52 2.83 22.70
C ARG A 261 -2.37 3.49 23.44
N LYS A 262 -2.56 3.70 24.74
CA LYS A 262 -1.48 4.05 25.68
C LYS A 262 -0.35 3.03 25.49
N SER A 263 0.74 3.51 24.96
CA SER A 263 1.97 2.77 24.69
C SER A 263 2.66 2.36 26.00
#